data_fb9a6a24e5ca3d5d31d91a368fa0a070
#
_entry.id   fb9a6a24e5ca3d5d31d91a368fa0a070
#
_cell.length_a   1.000
_cell.length_b   1.000
_cell.length_c   1.000
_cell.angle_alpha   90.00
_cell.angle_beta   90.00
_cell.angle_gamma   90.00
#
_symmetry.space_group_name_H-M   'P 1'
#
loop_
_entity.id
_entity.type
_entity.pdbx_description
1 polymer ?
#
loop_
_entity_poly.entity_id
_entity_poly.type
_entity_poly.pdbx_seq_one_letter_code
_entity_poly.pdbx_strand_id
1 'polypeptide(L)'
;MDLAQIGIEIRNKRVQTGLLQEHLANFAGLSRVTINQLENGTLKDLGFAKLKAVMDVIGMDVATVQPAALKSALAVAALSVSTSYRDLLSPDMLSQMLRSGDAPKRYQPHLMALLDETPLPVVVKAVAEAATPEVPAKKIMKNLSRWAVEWKTCRAVW
;
A
#
# COMPACT_ATOMS: atom_id res chain seq x y z
N MET A 1 7.64 6.42 -3.97
CA MET A 1 9.11 6.54 -3.98
C MET A 1 9.65 5.19 -4.44
N ASP A 2 10.43 5.17 -5.50
CA ASP A 2 11.07 3.97 -6.01
C ASP A 2 12.58 3.99 -5.72
N LEU A 3 13.27 2.87 -6.00
CA LEU A 3 14.70 2.74 -5.71
C LEU A 3 15.56 3.76 -6.51
N ALA A 4 15.12 4.13 -7.70
CA ALA A 4 15.83 5.10 -8.53
C ALA A 4 15.79 6.51 -7.92
N GLN A 5 14.63 6.94 -7.41
CA GLN A 5 14.48 8.21 -6.70
C GLN A 5 15.35 8.25 -5.45
N ILE A 6 15.35 7.17 -4.65
CA ILE A 6 16.21 7.04 -3.47
C ILE A 6 17.68 7.14 -3.87
N GLY A 7 18.09 6.51 -4.96
CA GLY A 7 19.44 6.56 -5.48
C GLY A 7 19.91 7.98 -5.82
N ILE A 8 19.04 8.79 -6.43
CA ILE A 8 19.32 10.21 -6.73
C ILE A 8 19.52 11.00 -5.42
N GLU A 9 18.68 10.80 -4.42
CA GLU A 9 18.82 11.48 -3.13
C GLU A 9 20.11 11.08 -2.40
N ILE A 10 20.46 9.79 -2.42
CA ILE A 10 21.74 9.28 -1.89
C ILE A 10 22.91 9.95 -2.57
N ARG A 11 22.91 10.03 -3.90
CA ARG A 11 23.95 10.70 -4.67
C ARG A 11 24.09 12.16 -4.27
N ASN A 12 22.99 12.90 -4.21
CA ASN A 12 22.99 14.31 -3.82
C ASN A 12 23.59 14.50 -2.42
N LYS A 13 23.16 13.68 -1.47
CA LYS A 13 23.66 13.75 -0.09
C LYS A 13 25.14 13.37 0.00
N ARG A 14 25.57 12.32 -0.70
CA ARG A 14 26.98 11.91 -0.76
C ARG A 14 27.87 13.04 -1.30
N VAL A 15 27.44 13.67 -2.39
CA VAL A 15 28.20 14.79 -3.00
C VAL A 15 28.27 15.98 -2.02
N GLN A 16 27.20 16.31 -1.34
CA GLN A 16 27.17 17.38 -0.32
C GLN A 16 28.13 17.10 0.84
N THR A 17 28.30 15.83 1.20
CA THR A 17 29.24 15.42 2.27
C THR A 17 30.68 15.23 1.79
N GLY A 18 30.96 15.42 0.50
CA GLY A 18 32.29 15.28 -0.08
C GLY A 18 32.79 13.82 -0.20
N LEU A 19 31.92 12.83 -0.05
CA LEU A 19 32.31 11.42 -0.15
C LEU A 19 32.43 10.98 -1.62
N LEU A 20 33.47 10.18 -1.92
CA LEU A 20 33.54 9.45 -3.17
C LEU A 20 32.65 8.21 -3.14
N GLN A 21 32.22 7.72 -4.31
CA GLN A 21 31.45 6.46 -4.39
C GLN A 21 32.20 5.28 -3.77
N GLU A 22 33.51 5.26 -3.87
CA GLU A 22 34.36 4.23 -3.26
C GLU A 22 34.33 4.29 -1.73
N HIS A 23 34.40 5.49 -1.15
CA HIS A 23 34.28 5.65 0.31
C HIS A 23 32.91 5.16 0.80
N LEU A 24 31.82 5.57 0.12
CA LEU A 24 30.47 5.13 0.50
C LEU A 24 30.32 3.60 0.38
N ALA A 25 30.87 3.01 -0.68
CA ALA A 25 30.86 1.57 -0.90
C ALA A 25 31.57 0.81 0.23
N ASN A 26 32.77 1.24 0.56
CA ASN A 26 33.58 0.61 1.62
C ASN A 26 32.90 0.72 2.98
N PHE A 27 32.36 1.89 3.34
CA PHE A 27 31.69 2.10 4.61
C PHE A 27 30.36 1.33 4.73
N ALA A 28 29.65 1.16 3.62
CA ALA A 28 28.40 0.41 3.58
C ALA A 28 28.58 -1.12 3.36
N GLY A 29 29.82 -1.58 3.17
CA GLY A 29 30.11 -2.99 2.87
C GLY A 29 29.60 -3.45 1.50
N LEU A 30 29.61 -2.56 0.49
CA LEU A 30 29.12 -2.82 -0.86
C LEU A 30 30.22 -2.61 -1.90
N SER A 31 29.99 -3.06 -3.14
CA SER A 31 30.87 -2.74 -4.24
C SER A 31 30.63 -1.31 -4.77
N ARG A 32 31.67 -0.66 -5.27
CA ARG A 32 31.55 0.64 -5.98
C ARG A 32 30.57 0.55 -7.15
N VAL A 33 30.53 -0.59 -7.85
CA VAL A 33 29.60 -0.84 -8.95
C VAL A 33 28.15 -0.78 -8.47
N THR A 34 27.86 -1.39 -7.33
CA THR A 34 26.51 -1.35 -6.71
C THR A 34 26.10 0.08 -6.37
N ILE A 35 27.00 0.87 -5.76
CA ILE A 35 26.73 2.30 -5.46
C ILE A 35 26.50 3.09 -6.75
N ASN A 36 27.33 2.89 -7.78
CA ASN A 36 27.14 3.56 -9.07
C ASN A 36 25.79 3.23 -9.70
N GLN A 37 25.40 1.95 -9.72
CA GLN A 37 24.11 1.51 -10.26
C GLN A 37 22.93 2.06 -9.45
N LEU A 38 23.04 2.11 -8.12
CA LEU A 38 22.03 2.70 -7.23
C LEU A 38 21.85 4.20 -7.56
N GLU A 39 22.93 4.96 -7.61
CA GLU A 39 22.92 6.41 -7.86
C GLU A 39 22.44 6.80 -9.27
N ASN A 40 22.60 5.92 -10.24
CA ASN A 40 22.16 6.13 -11.63
C ASN A 40 20.77 5.51 -11.90
N GLY A 41 20.12 4.92 -10.88
CA GLY A 41 18.79 4.33 -11.01
C GLY A 41 18.73 3.08 -11.89
N THR A 42 19.87 2.45 -12.17
CA THR A 42 19.95 1.23 -13.00
C THR A 42 19.89 -0.06 -12.19
N LEU A 43 19.99 0.05 -10.85
CA LEU A 43 19.90 -1.08 -9.95
C LEU A 43 18.41 -1.52 -9.83
N LYS A 44 18.14 -2.77 -10.19
CA LYS A 44 16.78 -3.32 -10.18
C LYS A 44 16.28 -3.67 -8.78
N ASP A 45 17.19 -4.12 -7.91
CA ASP A 45 16.88 -4.53 -6.55
C ASP A 45 18.06 -4.31 -5.62
N LEU A 46 17.78 -3.90 -4.39
CA LEU A 46 18.73 -3.79 -3.30
C LEU A 46 18.00 -4.12 -1.99
N GLY A 47 18.40 -5.19 -1.33
CA GLY A 47 17.78 -5.57 -0.06
C GLY A 47 17.79 -4.42 0.95
N PHE A 48 16.70 -4.27 1.71
CA PHE A 48 16.50 -3.16 2.66
C PHE A 48 17.68 -2.96 3.61
N ALA A 49 18.28 -4.04 4.14
CA ALA A 49 19.42 -3.95 5.04
C ALA A 49 20.64 -3.27 4.39
N LYS A 50 20.90 -3.55 3.11
CA LYS A 50 21.98 -2.92 2.34
C LYS A 50 21.67 -1.45 2.03
N LEU A 51 20.43 -1.15 1.67
CA LEU A 51 19.98 0.24 1.47
C LEU A 51 20.13 1.04 2.77
N LYS A 52 19.67 0.49 3.88
CA LYS A 52 19.80 1.11 5.22
C LYS A 52 21.27 1.40 5.56
N ALA A 53 22.17 0.44 5.33
CA ALA A 53 23.59 0.64 5.57
C ALA A 53 24.18 1.82 4.76
N VAL A 54 23.79 1.97 3.49
CA VAL A 54 24.20 3.12 2.66
C VAL A 54 23.67 4.44 3.24
N MET A 55 22.41 4.46 3.63
CA MET A 55 21.73 5.66 4.16
C MET A 55 22.34 6.08 5.51
N ASP A 56 22.64 5.15 6.38
CA ASP A 56 23.26 5.42 7.70
C ASP A 56 24.62 6.11 7.56
N VAL A 57 25.45 5.70 6.59
CA VAL A 57 26.77 6.30 6.33
C VAL A 57 26.66 7.79 6.02
N ILE A 58 25.62 8.20 5.29
CA ILE A 58 25.43 9.59 4.85
C ILE A 58 24.44 10.37 5.74
N GLY A 59 24.03 9.79 6.86
CA GLY A 59 23.12 10.44 7.82
C GLY A 59 21.69 10.63 7.29
N MET A 60 21.24 9.70 6.46
CA MET A 60 19.84 9.63 6.03
C MET A 60 19.10 8.57 6.82
N ASP A 61 17.80 8.77 7.07
CA ASP A 61 16.95 7.79 7.74
C ASP A 61 15.71 7.46 6.91
N VAL A 62 15.17 6.26 7.13
CA VAL A 62 13.92 5.79 6.53
C VAL A 62 12.81 5.96 7.55
N ALA A 63 11.92 6.91 7.30
CA ALA A 63 10.72 7.08 8.10
C ALA A 63 9.50 6.51 7.35
N THR A 64 8.66 5.75 8.07
CA THR A 64 7.34 5.40 7.54
C THR A 64 6.41 6.61 7.70
N VAL A 65 6.04 7.21 6.59
CA VAL A 65 5.03 8.27 6.58
C VAL A 65 3.69 7.63 6.25
N GLN A 66 2.74 7.73 7.18
CA GLN A 66 1.35 7.43 6.83
C GLN A 66 0.85 8.52 5.88
N PRO A 67 0.36 8.18 4.68
CA PRO A 67 -0.25 9.18 3.81
C PRO A 67 -1.34 9.92 4.59
N ALA A 68 -1.37 11.25 4.48
CA ALA A 68 -2.43 12.07 5.07
C ALA A 68 -3.79 11.42 4.80
N ALA A 69 -4.62 11.35 5.84
CA ALA A 69 -5.87 10.64 5.83
C ALA A 69 -6.68 10.97 4.58
N LEU A 70 -6.88 9.98 3.71
CA LEU A 70 -7.92 10.05 2.70
C LEU A 70 -9.23 10.38 3.43
N LYS A 71 -9.92 11.41 3.00
CA LYS A 71 -11.30 11.66 3.45
C LYS A 71 -12.02 10.33 3.34
N SER A 72 -12.48 9.76 4.45
CA SER A 72 -13.14 8.47 4.60
C SER A 72 -12.88 7.43 3.50
N ALA A 73 -12.10 6.39 3.81
CA ALA A 73 -11.85 5.30 2.85
C ALA A 73 -13.15 4.55 2.50
N LEU A 74 -14.12 4.49 3.43
CA LEU A 74 -15.47 4.00 3.17
C LEU A 74 -16.18 4.83 2.11
N ALA A 75 -16.07 6.17 2.17
CA ALA A 75 -16.68 7.03 1.16
C ALA A 75 -16.05 6.84 -0.22
N VAL A 76 -14.72 6.73 -0.30
CA VAL A 76 -14.00 6.45 -1.55
C VAL A 76 -14.39 5.08 -2.10
N ALA A 77 -14.43 4.04 -1.27
CA ALA A 77 -14.81 2.70 -1.68
C ALA A 77 -16.26 2.66 -2.17
N ALA A 78 -17.20 3.23 -1.41
CA ALA A 78 -18.62 3.29 -1.77
C ALA A 78 -18.84 4.04 -3.10
N LEU A 79 -18.15 5.16 -3.30
CA LEU A 79 -18.23 5.93 -4.55
C LEU A 79 -17.68 5.13 -5.72
N SER A 80 -16.50 4.49 -5.58
CA SER A 80 -15.87 3.76 -6.67
C SER A 80 -16.75 2.62 -7.19
N VAL A 81 -17.44 1.91 -6.31
CA VAL A 81 -18.33 0.81 -6.71
C VAL A 81 -19.72 1.26 -7.17
N SER A 82 -20.09 2.51 -6.91
CA SER A 82 -21.41 3.05 -7.30
C SER A 82 -21.41 3.66 -8.71
N THR A 83 -20.25 3.95 -9.29
CA THR A 83 -20.15 4.63 -10.59
C THR A 83 -20.75 3.84 -11.75
N SER A 84 -20.78 2.52 -11.67
CA SER A 84 -21.27 1.62 -12.73
C SER A 84 -22.70 1.11 -12.51
N TYR A 85 -23.36 1.49 -11.42
CA TYR A 85 -24.68 0.94 -11.05
C TYR A 85 -25.70 2.04 -10.77
N ARG A 86 -26.99 1.73 -11.00
CA ARG A 86 -28.11 2.66 -10.74
C ARG A 86 -28.28 2.99 -9.27
N ASP A 87 -28.00 2.02 -8.41
CA ASP A 87 -28.19 2.13 -6.97
C ASP A 87 -26.90 2.68 -6.32
N LEU A 88 -27.00 3.81 -5.67
CA LEU A 88 -25.90 4.38 -4.93
C LEU A 88 -25.70 3.62 -3.61
N LEU A 89 -24.51 3.14 -3.38
CA LEU A 89 -24.12 2.55 -2.09
C LEU A 89 -23.55 3.64 -1.19
N SER A 90 -24.23 3.93 -0.08
CA SER A 90 -23.72 4.88 0.90
C SER A 90 -22.56 4.28 1.73
N PRO A 91 -21.65 5.13 2.26
CA PRO A 91 -20.58 4.66 3.15
C PRO A 91 -21.11 3.91 4.38
N ASP A 92 -22.23 4.37 4.95
CA ASP A 92 -22.83 3.74 6.13
C ASP A 92 -23.41 2.35 5.80
N MET A 93 -24.06 2.22 4.65
CA MET A 93 -24.56 0.93 4.18
C MET A 93 -23.42 -0.04 3.89
N LEU A 94 -22.34 0.44 3.24
CA LEU A 94 -21.15 -0.38 3.01
C LEU A 94 -20.56 -0.83 4.35
N SER A 95 -20.38 0.07 5.30
CA SER A 95 -19.88 -0.23 6.64
C SER A 95 -20.75 -1.27 7.36
N GLN A 96 -22.06 -1.14 7.29
CA GLN A 96 -22.99 -2.10 7.89
C GLN A 96 -22.86 -3.51 7.27
N MET A 97 -22.84 -3.62 5.94
CA MET A 97 -22.66 -4.90 5.24
C MET A 97 -21.31 -5.54 5.55
N LEU A 98 -20.23 -4.75 5.57
CA LEU A 98 -18.90 -5.23 5.94
C LEU A 98 -18.89 -5.83 7.36
N ARG A 99 -19.57 -5.20 8.32
CA ARG A 99 -19.64 -5.66 9.72
C ARG A 99 -20.55 -6.85 9.90
N SER A 100 -21.77 -6.82 9.33
CA SER A 100 -22.74 -7.92 9.47
C SER A 100 -22.30 -9.17 8.71
N GLY A 101 -21.62 -8.97 7.58
CA GLY A 101 -21.34 -10.04 6.64
C GLY A 101 -22.55 -10.42 5.78
N ASP A 102 -23.63 -9.64 5.83
CA ASP A 102 -24.81 -9.84 4.99
C ASP A 102 -24.68 -8.99 3.73
N ALA A 103 -24.91 -9.60 2.59
CA ALA A 103 -24.85 -8.97 1.28
C ALA A 103 -26.20 -9.09 0.57
N PRO A 104 -27.10 -8.11 0.70
CA PRO A 104 -28.36 -8.12 -0.02
C PRO A 104 -28.14 -8.27 -1.52
N LYS A 105 -28.93 -9.09 -2.20
CA LYS A 105 -28.80 -9.36 -3.65
C LYS A 105 -28.68 -8.10 -4.50
N ARG A 106 -29.37 -7.03 -4.11
CA ARG A 106 -29.33 -5.72 -4.76
C ARG A 106 -27.91 -5.11 -4.79
N TYR A 107 -27.12 -5.30 -3.73
CA TYR A 107 -25.78 -4.73 -3.58
C TYR A 107 -24.65 -5.73 -3.85
N GLN A 108 -24.98 -6.98 -4.14
CA GLN A 108 -23.97 -8.00 -4.48
C GLN A 108 -23.04 -7.57 -5.62
N PRO A 109 -23.53 -6.98 -6.74
CA PRO A 109 -22.63 -6.49 -7.80
C PRO A 109 -21.65 -5.42 -7.31
N HIS A 110 -22.08 -4.52 -6.41
CA HIS A 110 -21.21 -3.48 -5.84
C HIS A 110 -20.11 -4.11 -4.97
N LEU A 111 -20.45 -5.12 -4.18
CA LEU A 111 -19.48 -5.82 -3.33
C LEU A 111 -18.53 -6.69 -4.15
N MET A 112 -18.98 -7.25 -5.28
CA MET A 112 -18.08 -7.92 -6.23
C MET A 112 -17.09 -6.93 -6.85
N ALA A 113 -17.55 -5.75 -7.29
CA ALA A 113 -16.66 -4.69 -7.77
C ALA A 113 -15.68 -4.19 -6.68
N LEU A 114 -16.12 -4.14 -5.42
CA LEU A 114 -15.23 -3.84 -4.29
C LEU A 114 -14.09 -4.85 -4.19
N LEU A 115 -14.39 -6.14 -4.36
CA LEU A 115 -13.41 -7.22 -4.26
C LEU A 115 -12.48 -7.29 -5.46
N ASP A 116 -12.98 -7.07 -6.68
CA ASP A 116 -12.24 -7.27 -7.93
C ASP A 116 -11.56 -6.00 -8.44
N GLU A 117 -12.19 -4.84 -8.34
CA GLU A 117 -11.77 -3.63 -9.03
C GLU A 117 -11.17 -2.58 -8.10
N THR A 118 -11.66 -2.50 -6.83
CA THR A 118 -11.18 -1.47 -5.91
C THR A 118 -9.72 -1.74 -5.49
N PRO A 119 -8.83 -0.72 -5.47
CA PRO A 119 -7.47 -0.88 -5.00
C PRO A 119 -7.40 -1.43 -3.58
N LEU A 120 -6.59 -2.48 -3.35
CA LEU A 120 -6.46 -3.14 -2.03
C LEU A 120 -6.18 -2.17 -0.87
N PRO A 121 -5.31 -1.14 -1.00
CA PRO A 121 -5.11 -0.18 0.08
C PRO A 121 -6.39 0.57 0.49
N VAL A 122 -7.31 0.82 -0.46
CA VAL A 122 -8.60 1.46 -0.18
C VAL A 122 -9.50 0.49 0.58
N VAL A 123 -9.57 -0.77 0.12
CA VAL A 123 -10.37 -1.83 0.79
C VAL A 123 -9.87 -2.05 2.23
N VAL A 124 -8.56 -2.19 2.42
CA VAL A 124 -7.97 -2.39 3.76
C VAL A 124 -8.27 -1.21 4.70
N LYS A 125 -8.15 0.03 4.20
CA LYS A 125 -8.49 1.23 4.99
C LYS A 125 -9.99 1.31 5.28
N ALA A 126 -10.86 0.97 4.31
CA ALA A 126 -12.30 0.93 4.53
C ALA A 126 -12.70 -0.13 5.58
N VAL A 127 -12.05 -1.30 5.58
CA VAL A 127 -12.21 -2.31 6.62
C VAL A 127 -11.78 -1.79 7.99
N ALA A 128 -10.64 -1.12 8.08
CA ALA A 128 -10.15 -0.54 9.32
C ALA A 128 -11.10 0.56 9.85
N GLU A 129 -11.66 1.39 8.95
CA GLU A 129 -12.62 2.44 9.27
C GLU A 129 -13.98 1.86 9.70
N ALA A 130 -14.42 0.75 9.09
CA ALA A 130 -15.66 0.07 9.45
C ALA A 130 -15.56 -0.71 10.78
N ALA A 131 -14.36 -1.04 11.24
CA ALA A 131 -14.16 -1.86 12.43
C ALA A 131 -14.64 -1.14 13.71
N THR A 132 -15.21 -1.94 14.63
CA THR A 132 -15.61 -1.49 15.98
C THR A 132 -15.05 -2.47 17.01
N PRO A 133 -15.06 -2.14 18.32
CA PRO A 133 -14.67 -3.08 19.36
C PRO A 133 -15.44 -4.41 19.30
N GLU A 134 -16.72 -4.38 18.93
CA GLU A 134 -17.59 -5.57 18.82
C GLU A 134 -17.35 -6.35 17.52
N VAL A 135 -16.94 -5.65 16.46
CA VAL A 135 -16.66 -6.23 15.13
C VAL A 135 -15.27 -5.82 14.66
N PRO A 136 -14.24 -6.54 15.10
CA PRO A 136 -12.86 -6.20 14.73
C PRO A 136 -12.59 -6.41 13.24
N ALA A 137 -11.62 -5.68 12.70
CA ALA A 137 -11.22 -5.74 11.28
C ALA A 137 -10.99 -7.18 10.78
N LYS A 138 -10.42 -8.05 11.62
CA LYS A 138 -10.21 -9.47 11.31
C LYS A 138 -11.53 -10.21 10.97
N LYS A 139 -12.63 -9.88 11.64
CA LYS A 139 -13.95 -10.46 11.37
C LYS A 139 -14.49 -9.95 10.03
N ILE A 140 -14.33 -8.66 9.77
CA ILE A 140 -14.74 -8.05 8.49
C ILE A 140 -13.94 -8.66 7.33
N MET A 141 -12.62 -8.84 7.48
CA MET A 141 -11.79 -9.51 6.46
C MET A 141 -12.25 -10.93 6.16
N LYS A 142 -12.69 -11.68 7.17
CA LYS A 142 -13.29 -13.01 6.96
C LYS A 142 -14.59 -12.95 6.14
N ASN A 143 -15.40 -11.91 6.34
CA ASN A 143 -16.62 -11.71 5.54
C ASN A 143 -16.27 -11.49 4.07
N LEU A 144 -15.26 -10.63 3.79
CA LEU A 144 -14.77 -10.37 2.43
C LEU A 144 -14.24 -11.66 1.77
N SER A 145 -13.39 -12.41 2.47
CA SER A 145 -12.84 -13.68 1.96
C SER A 145 -13.95 -14.70 1.68
N ARG A 146 -14.95 -14.79 2.55
CA ARG A 146 -16.11 -15.67 2.34
C ARG A 146 -16.87 -15.29 1.06
N TRP A 147 -17.18 -14.01 0.87
CA TRP A 147 -17.84 -13.51 -0.34
C TRP A 147 -17.02 -13.76 -1.59
N ALA A 148 -15.70 -13.56 -1.52
CA ALA A 148 -14.81 -13.81 -2.65
C ALA A 148 -14.85 -15.28 -3.12
N VAL A 149 -14.86 -16.20 -2.18
CA VAL A 149 -15.00 -17.65 -2.48
C VAL A 149 -16.40 -17.98 -3.00
N GLU A 150 -17.44 -17.48 -2.33
CA GLU A 150 -18.85 -17.75 -2.67
C GLU A 150 -19.20 -17.24 -4.09
N TRP A 151 -18.73 -16.04 -4.43
CA TRP A 151 -19.03 -15.39 -5.72
C TRP A 151 -17.98 -15.62 -6.78
N LYS A 152 -16.93 -16.40 -6.48
CA LYS A 152 -15.83 -16.74 -7.40
C LYS A 152 -15.22 -15.49 -8.04
N THR A 153 -14.83 -14.54 -7.21
CA THR A 153 -14.20 -13.30 -7.67
C THR A 153 -12.91 -13.57 -8.43
N CYS A 154 -12.57 -12.71 -9.39
CA CYS A 154 -11.44 -12.92 -10.28
C CYS A 154 -10.08 -12.66 -9.62
N ARG A 155 -10.07 -11.82 -8.56
CA ARG A 155 -8.82 -11.45 -7.87
C ARG A 155 -8.36 -12.56 -6.93
N ALA A 156 -7.22 -13.19 -7.24
CA ALA A 156 -6.68 -14.36 -6.52
C ALA A 156 -6.11 -14.09 -5.11
N VAL A 157 -6.20 -12.86 -4.61
CA VAL A 157 -5.61 -12.46 -3.30
C VAL A 157 -6.52 -12.64 -2.10
N TRP A 158 -7.76 -13.04 -2.30
CA TRP A 158 -8.76 -13.24 -1.23
C TRP A 158 -8.76 -14.64 -0.63
#